data_17a4252a95c8faea0c5a4da61815aefd
#
_entry.id   17a4252a95c8faea0c5a4da61815aefd
#
_cell.length_a   1.000
_cell.length_b   1.000
_cell.length_c   1.000
_cell.angle_alpha   90.00
_cell.angle_beta   90.00
_cell.angle_gamma   90.00
#
_symmetry.space_group_name_H-M   'P 1'
#
loop_
_entity.id
_entity.type
_entity.pdbx_description
1 polymer ?
#
loop_
_entity_poly.entity_id
_entity_poly.type
_entity_poly.pdbx_seq_one_letter_code
_entity_poly.pdbx_strand_id
1 'polypeptide(L)'
;YEPEMAYFECFHELNLIVDLLYEGGIANMRYSISNTAEYGDVTRGPRIVTDETKAEMKKILSEIQSGAFAKEFVSNVGDLPARRDVQRKHQIETVGESLRSMMPWIAKNKLVDQSKN
;
A
#
# COMPACT_ATOMS: atom_id res chain seq x y z
N TYR A 1 -18.00 -6.48 4.10
CA TYR A 1 -17.08 -7.02 5.12
C TYR A 1 -16.99 -6.08 6.30
N GLU A 2 -16.81 -6.63 7.50
CA GLU A 2 -16.54 -5.83 8.68
C GLU A 2 -15.19 -5.09 8.49
N PRO A 3 -15.10 -3.81 8.91
CA PRO A 3 -13.90 -3.01 8.71
C PRO A 3 -12.63 -3.63 9.29
N GLU A 4 -12.74 -4.32 10.41
CA GLU A 4 -11.65 -5.02 11.09
C GLU A 4 -11.11 -6.16 10.22
N MET A 5 -12.01 -6.96 9.62
CA MET A 5 -11.63 -8.04 8.70
C MET A 5 -10.96 -7.48 7.45
N ALA A 6 -11.52 -6.42 6.88
CA ALA A 6 -10.92 -5.75 5.72
C ALA A 6 -9.51 -5.22 6.03
N TYR A 7 -9.28 -4.68 7.23
CA TYR A 7 -7.96 -4.24 7.67
C TYR A 7 -6.97 -5.40 7.74
N PHE A 8 -7.35 -6.53 8.33
CA PHE A 8 -6.46 -7.69 8.44
C PHE A 8 -6.12 -8.28 7.07
N GLU A 9 -7.12 -8.52 6.23
CA GLU A 9 -6.96 -9.17 4.92
C GLU A 9 -6.25 -8.28 3.89
N CYS A 10 -6.53 -6.96 3.89
CA CYS A 10 -5.99 -6.07 2.87
C CYS A 10 -4.74 -5.32 3.31
N PHE A 11 -4.44 -5.25 4.60
CA PHE A 11 -3.37 -4.41 5.12
C PHE A 11 -2.38 -5.15 6.01
N HIS A 12 -2.86 -5.84 7.05
CA HIS A 12 -1.97 -6.55 7.98
C HIS A 12 -1.29 -7.74 7.31
N GLU A 13 -2.01 -8.48 6.48
CA GLU A 13 -1.48 -9.63 5.75
C GLU A 13 -0.35 -9.27 4.77
N LEU A 14 -0.28 -8.01 4.31
CA LEU A 14 0.80 -7.57 3.43
C LEU A 14 2.20 -7.87 4.00
N ASN A 15 2.36 -7.88 5.32
CA ASN A 15 3.63 -8.25 5.93
C ASN A 15 4.05 -9.67 5.55
N LEU A 16 3.14 -10.63 5.66
CA LEU A 16 3.39 -12.02 5.27
C LEU A 16 3.69 -12.15 3.77
N ILE A 17 2.90 -11.48 2.94
CA ILE A 17 3.09 -11.51 1.47
C ILE A 17 4.45 -10.93 1.08
N VAL A 18 4.86 -9.82 1.70
CA VAL A 18 6.18 -9.21 1.45
C VAL A 18 7.31 -10.13 1.90
N ASP A 19 7.19 -10.77 3.07
CA ASP A 19 8.20 -11.71 3.57
C ASP A 19 8.34 -12.92 2.63
N LEU A 20 7.24 -13.49 2.15
CA LEU A 20 7.25 -14.59 1.17
C LEU A 20 7.88 -14.18 -0.16
N LEU A 21 7.59 -12.97 -0.65
CA LEU A 21 8.19 -12.42 -1.87
C LEU A 21 9.69 -12.20 -1.71
N TYR A 22 10.09 -11.66 -0.56
CA TYR A 22 11.49 -11.38 -0.25
C TYR A 22 12.32 -12.66 -0.14
N GLU A 23 11.79 -13.69 0.50
CA GLU A 23 12.48 -14.96 0.74
C GLU A 23 12.53 -15.82 -0.52
N GLY A 24 11.44 -15.93 -1.27
CA GLY A 24 11.29 -16.93 -2.32
C GLY A 24 10.88 -16.43 -3.70
N GLY A 25 10.65 -15.14 -3.87
CA GLY A 25 10.14 -14.57 -5.12
C GLY A 25 8.66 -14.87 -5.37
N ILE A 26 8.15 -14.39 -6.49
CA ILE A 26 6.70 -14.42 -6.82
C ILE A 26 6.16 -15.87 -6.91
N ALA A 27 6.91 -16.78 -7.54
CA ALA A 27 6.45 -18.15 -7.74
C ALA A 27 6.29 -18.90 -6.42
N ASN A 28 7.26 -18.75 -5.50
CA ASN A 28 7.19 -19.39 -4.18
C ASN A 28 6.15 -18.70 -3.28
N MET A 29 5.99 -17.39 -3.37
CA MET A 29 4.90 -16.70 -2.67
C MET A 29 3.54 -17.27 -3.10
N ARG A 30 3.27 -17.40 -4.41
CA ARG A 30 2.04 -18.00 -4.93
C ARG A 30 1.83 -19.43 -4.47
N TYR A 31 2.88 -20.24 -4.47
CA TYR A 31 2.83 -21.61 -3.96
C TYR A 31 2.51 -21.68 -2.45
N SER A 32 2.87 -20.66 -1.70
CA SER A 32 2.74 -20.61 -0.23
C SER A 32 1.40 -20.05 0.26
N ILE A 33 0.60 -19.46 -0.62
CA ILE A 33 -0.75 -18.98 -0.33
C ILE A 33 -1.82 -20.01 -0.69
N SER A 34 -3.10 -19.77 -0.37
CA SER A 34 -4.17 -20.69 -0.71
C SER A 34 -4.37 -20.79 -2.23
N ASN A 35 -4.80 -21.96 -2.69
CA ASN A 35 -5.13 -22.19 -4.11
C ASN A 35 -6.16 -21.16 -4.63
N THR A 36 -7.09 -20.74 -3.79
CA THR A 36 -8.11 -19.73 -4.15
C THR A 36 -7.47 -18.36 -4.36
N ALA A 37 -6.55 -17.97 -3.48
CA ALA A 37 -5.82 -16.70 -3.58
C ALA A 37 -4.90 -16.71 -4.81
N GLU A 38 -4.14 -17.77 -5.05
CA GLU A 38 -3.30 -17.92 -6.25
C GLU A 38 -4.15 -17.86 -7.52
N TYR A 39 -5.27 -18.59 -7.57
CA TYR A 39 -6.18 -18.56 -8.72
C TYR A 39 -6.76 -17.15 -8.95
N GLY A 40 -7.11 -16.44 -7.87
CA GLY A 40 -7.55 -15.06 -7.91
C GLY A 40 -6.49 -14.13 -8.50
N ASP A 41 -5.25 -14.23 -8.02
CA ASP A 41 -4.12 -13.43 -8.52
C ASP A 41 -3.93 -13.62 -10.04
N VAL A 42 -3.76 -14.85 -10.50
CA VAL A 42 -3.47 -15.12 -11.93
C VAL A 42 -4.65 -14.86 -12.87
N THR A 43 -5.88 -14.90 -12.38
CA THR A 43 -7.08 -14.75 -13.23
C THR A 43 -7.77 -13.39 -13.11
N ARG A 44 -7.72 -12.74 -11.93
CA ARG A 44 -8.37 -11.45 -11.65
C ARG A 44 -7.36 -10.30 -11.66
N GLY A 45 -6.13 -10.54 -11.27
CA GLY A 45 -5.04 -9.57 -11.35
C GLY A 45 -4.94 -8.88 -12.72
N PRO A 46 -4.88 -9.63 -13.84
CA PRO A 46 -4.81 -9.04 -15.19
C PRO A 46 -6.04 -8.22 -15.60
N ARG A 47 -7.15 -8.32 -14.89
CA ARG A 47 -8.34 -7.49 -15.14
C ARG A 47 -8.21 -6.10 -14.50
N ILE A 48 -7.31 -5.94 -13.55
CA ILE A 48 -7.05 -4.69 -12.83
C ILE A 48 -5.75 -4.07 -13.32
N VAL A 49 -4.67 -4.87 -13.40
CA VAL A 49 -3.38 -4.43 -13.93
C VAL A 49 -3.32 -4.79 -15.41
N THR A 50 -3.82 -3.87 -16.24
CA THR A 50 -3.97 -4.00 -17.68
C THR A 50 -2.85 -3.31 -18.46
N ASP A 51 -2.89 -3.36 -19.77
CA ASP A 51 -1.97 -2.61 -20.63
C ASP A 51 -2.17 -1.09 -20.50
N GLU A 52 -3.38 -0.62 -20.21
CA GLU A 52 -3.66 0.79 -19.91
C GLU A 52 -2.97 1.21 -18.61
N THR A 53 -2.98 0.37 -17.56
CA THR A 53 -2.22 0.60 -16.32
C THR A 53 -0.73 0.77 -16.61
N LYS A 54 -0.17 -0.09 -17.46
CA LYS A 54 1.24 -0.01 -17.88
C LYS A 54 1.53 1.24 -18.70
N ALA A 55 0.61 1.63 -19.57
CA ALA A 55 0.73 2.87 -20.35
C ALA A 55 0.75 4.11 -19.43
N GLU A 56 -0.13 4.15 -18.42
CA GLU A 56 -0.16 5.24 -17.46
C GLU A 56 1.13 5.29 -16.61
N MET A 57 1.68 4.15 -16.20
CA MET A 57 2.99 4.12 -15.52
C MET A 57 4.10 4.72 -16.39
N LYS A 58 4.11 4.45 -17.70
CA LYS A 58 5.08 5.05 -18.64
C LYS A 58 4.88 6.56 -18.78
N LYS A 59 3.63 7.03 -18.77
CA LYS A 59 3.32 8.46 -18.79
C LYS A 59 3.83 9.15 -17.53
N ILE A 60 3.56 8.59 -16.35
CA ILE A 60 4.07 9.11 -15.08
C ILE A 60 5.62 9.18 -15.10
N LEU A 61 6.28 8.15 -15.61
CA LEU A 61 7.74 8.15 -15.77
C LEU A 61 8.21 9.31 -16.67
N SER A 62 7.51 9.55 -17.79
CA SER A 62 7.80 10.68 -18.69
C SER A 62 7.61 12.03 -18.01
N GLU A 63 6.58 12.20 -17.19
CA GLU A 63 6.34 13.40 -16.39
C GLU A 63 7.48 13.67 -15.39
N ILE A 64 8.01 12.58 -14.77
CA ILE A 64 9.18 12.67 -13.90
C ILE A 64 10.43 13.08 -14.69
N GLN A 65 10.70 12.41 -15.80
CA GLN A 65 11.89 12.66 -16.63
C GLN A 65 11.90 14.06 -17.26
N SER A 66 10.74 14.57 -17.63
CA SER A 66 10.59 15.94 -18.20
C SER A 66 10.64 17.06 -17.15
N GLY A 67 10.61 16.72 -15.86
CA GLY A 67 10.52 17.68 -14.77
C GLY A 67 9.11 18.21 -14.50
N ALA A 68 8.08 17.74 -15.20
CA ALA A 68 6.70 18.15 -14.98
C ALA A 68 6.24 17.83 -13.56
N PHE A 69 6.53 16.62 -13.08
CA PHE A 69 6.24 16.22 -11.71
C PHE A 69 6.95 17.11 -10.67
N ALA A 70 8.23 17.41 -10.88
CA ALA A 70 8.98 18.27 -9.96
C ALA A 70 8.39 19.69 -9.89
N LYS A 71 7.96 20.23 -11.02
CA LYS A 71 7.31 21.55 -11.09
C LYS A 71 5.97 21.54 -10.34
N GLU A 72 5.15 20.51 -10.55
CA GLU A 72 3.89 20.32 -9.84
C GLU A 72 4.12 20.21 -8.32
N PHE A 73 5.09 19.35 -7.91
CA PHE A 73 5.44 19.17 -6.50
C PHE A 73 5.81 20.49 -5.83
N VAL A 74 6.73 21.25 -6.40
CA VAL A 74 7.16 22.54 -5.84
C VAL A 74 5.98 23.50 -5.68
N SER A 75 5.05 23.49 -6.63
CA SER A 75 3.86 24.37 -6.57
C SER A 75 2.84 23.96 -5.51
N ASN A 76 2.76 22.68 -5.17
CA ASN A 76 1.67 22.12 -4.33
C ASN A 76 2.16 21.48 -3.02
N VAL A 77 3.47 21.48 -2.75
CA VAL A 77 4.00 20.82 -1.53
C VAL A 77 3.43 21.41 -0.24
N GLY A 78 3.04 22.69 -0.25
CA GLY A 78 2.37 23.34 0.88
C GLY A 78 1.01 22.74 1.27
N ASP A 79 0.37 21.97 0.38
CA ASP A 79 -0.92 21.31 0.64
C ASP A 79 -0.77 19.99 1.39
N LEU A 80 0.45 19.45 1.52
CA LEU A 80 0.69 18.14 2.15
C LEU A 80 0.15 18.03 3.58
N PRO A 81 0.28 19.04 4.47
CA PRO A 81 -0.31 18.96 5.81
C PRO A 81 -1.82 18.74 5.78
N ALA A 82 -2.54 19.49 4.96
CA ALA A 82 -3.99 19.35 4.82
C ALA A 82 -4.38 17.97 4.24
N ARG A 83 -3.63 17.47 3.26
CA ARG A 83 -3.84 16.13 2.71
C ARG A 83 -3.61 15.03 3.75
N ARG A 84 -2.56 15.16 4.58
CA ARG A 84 -2.29 14.24 5.70
C ARG A 84 -3.41 14.22 6.71
N ASP A 85 -3.99 15.36 7.05
CA ASP A 85 -5.11 15.46 8.00
C ASP A 85 -6.37 14.74 7.48
N VAL A 86 -6.63 14.81 6.17
CA VAL A 86 -7.71 14.04 5.54
C VAL A 86 -7.42 12.54 5.63
N GLN A 87 -6.20 12.13 5.31
CA GLN A 87 -5.79 10.71 5.36
C GLN A 87 -5.91 10.13 6.77
N ARG A 88 -5.49 10.86 7.80
CA ARG A 88 -5.58 10.43 9.21
C ARG A 88 -7.02 10.18 9.69
N LYS A 89 -8.00 10.80 9.04
CA LYS A 89 -9.43 10.62 9.35
C LYS A 89 -10.08 9.47 8.57
N HIS A 90 -9.34 8.84 7.67
CA HIS A 90 -9.87 7.72 6.91
C HIS A 90 -10.17 6.53 7.84
N GLN A 91 -11.25 5.80 7.55
CA GLN A 91 -11.69 4.67 8.38
C GLN A 91 -10.58 3.62 8.59
N ILE A 92 -9.74 3.37 7.59
CA ILE A 92 -8.62 2.42 7.71
C ILE A 92 -7.63 2.79 8.82
N GLU A 93 -7.42 4.11 9.06
CA GLU A 93 -6.52 4.57 10.11
C GLU A 93 -7.14 4.40 11.49
N THR A 94 -8.42 4.78 11.67
CA THR A 94 -9.10 4.68 12.96
C THR A 94 -9.30 3.22 13.39
N VAL A 95 -9.71 2.36 12.47
CA VAL A 95 -9.83 0.91 12.71
C VAL A 95 -8.45 0.30 12.95
N GLY A 96 -7.47 0.64 12.12
CA GLY A 96 -6.11 0.15 12.25
C GLY A 96 -5.45 0.56 13.57
N GLU A 97 -5.67 1.78 14.06
CA GLU A 97 -5.15 2.22 15.36
C GLU A 97 -5.75 1.40 16.51
N SER A 98 -7.06 1.18 16.48
CA SER A 98 -7.75 0.34 17.46
C SER A 98 -7.16 -1.07 17.49
N LEU A 99 -7.02 -1.71 16.32
CA LEU A 99 -6.48 -3.07 16.20
C LEU A 99 -5.00 -3.15 16.62
N ARG A 100 -4.16 -2.21 16.16
CA ARG A 100 -2.74 -2.16 16.54
C ARG A 100 -2.55 -1.96 18.05
N SER A 101 -3.45 -1.24 18.71
CA SER A 101 -3.39 -1.03 20.17
C SER A 101 -3.59 -2.32 20.97
N MET A 102 -4.25 -3.32 20.39
CA MET A 102 -4.47 -4.64 20.99
C MET A 102 -3.31 -5.62 20.74
N MET A 103 -2.32 -5.24 19.91
CA MET A 103 -1.19 -6.08 19.53
C MET A 103 0.06 -5.68 20.33
N PRO A 104 0.39 -6.40 21.44
CA PRO A 104 1.51 -5.98 22.32
C PRO A 104 2.88 -6.08 21.67
N TRP A 105 3.01 -6.84 20.58
CA TRP A 105 4.26 -6.96 19.82
C TRP A 105 4.52 -5.79 18.86
N ILE A 106 3.52 -4.94 18.62
CA ILE A 106 3.67 -3.74 17.79
C ILE A 106 4.07 -2.57 18.69
N ALA A 107 5.34 -2.20 18.62
CA ALA A 107 5.82 -1.03 19.36
C ALA A 107 5.30 0.26 18.70
N LYS A 108 4.65 1.13 19.49
CA LYS A 108 4.22 2.45 19.01
C LYS A 108 5.41 3.24 18.46
N ASN A 109 5.27 3.75 17.25
CA ASN A 109 6.21 4.67 16.60
C ASN A 109 7.65 4.15 16.44
N LYS A 110 7.89 2.84 16.46
CA LYS A 110 9.24 2.28 16.32
C LYS A 110 9.90 2.64 14.98
N LEU A 111 9.10 2.72 13.90
CA LEU A 111 9.57 3.04 12.56
C LEU A 111 9.16 4.45 12.09
N VAL A 112 8.27 5.11 12.82
CA VAL A 112 7.71 6.41 12.45
C VAL A 112 8.46 7.52 13.19
N ASP A 113 9.20 8.32 12.44
CA ASP A 113 9.86 9.51 12.95
C ASP A 113 9.11 10.76 12.46
N GLN A 114 8.26 11.31 13.31
CA GLN A 114 7.47 12.50 12.99
C GLN A 114 8.28 13.80 12.97
N SER A 115 9.54 13.78 13.42
CA SER A 115 10.41 14.96 13.40
C SER A 115 10.97 15.27 12.01
N LYS A 116 10.84 14.33 11.07
CA LYS A 116 11.42 14.44 9.70
C LYS A 116 10.49 15.04 8.66
N ASN A 117 9.24 15.35 9.01
CA ASN A 117 8.25 15.93 8.08
C ASN A 117 7.47 17.06 8.72
#